data_f53253bda6bf583ff870b27897ced53a
#
_entry.id   f53253bda6bf583ff870b27897ced53a
#
_cell.length_a   1.000
_cell.length_b   1.000
_cell.length_c   1.000
_cell.angle_alpha   90.00
_cell.angle_beta   90.00
_cell.angle_gamma   90.00
#
_symmetry.space_group_name_H-M   'P 1'
#
loop_
_entity.id
_entity.type
_entity.pdbx_description
1 polymer ?
#
loop_
_entity_poly.entity_id
_entity_poly.type
_entity_poly.pdbx_seq_one_letter_code
_entity_poly.pdbx_strand_id
1 'polypeptide(L)'
;LTNSLIARIDQKYPYPLIRHHFGRPTLEETIEGVVKISEAGVLDVLSIGPDQNAQEHFFHPEVMDHSQDGAGGVPVRKPEDLAAIYQSTRRGNYPPVRCYAGTRDLMKWAEMSVRTINNAWGAIPLCWYSLIDGRSKRTIEEAIREHQQVISWYAERGIPVEVNESHQWSLRDGHDSLAVAMAFLAAYDAKKAGVRNYVSQYMFNNPPGTSPEMDIAKMLAKNDLIEELSDDSFTVFREVRAGLA
;
A
#
# COMPACT_ATOMS: atom_id res chain seq x y z
N LEU A 1 15.41 -15.53 5.25
CA LEU A 1 15.25 -15.13 3.83
C LEU A 1 15.02 -13.62 3.77
N THR A 2 15.77 -12.92 2.92
CA THR A 2 15.59 -11.47 2.70
C THR A 2 14.21 -11.23 2.07
N ASN A 3 13.48 -10.18 2.53
CA ASN A 3 12.21 -9.79 1.93
C ASN A 3 12.37 -9.42 0.45
N SER A 4 11.39 -9.71 -0.39
CA SER A 4 11.47 -9.56 -1.85
C SER A 4 11.65 -8.08 -2.29
N LEU A 5 11.07 -7.10 -1.55
CA LEU A 5 11.29 -5.68 -1.81
C LEU A 5 12.74 -5.30 -1.53
N ILE A 6 13.27 -5.68 -0.38
CA ILE A 6 14.64 -5.34 0.03
C ILE A 6 15.64 -5.96 -0.95
N ALA A 7 15.46 -7.23 -1.30
CA ALA A 7 16.30 -7.88 -2.32
C ALA A 7 16.27 -7.16 -3.67
N ARG A 8 15.10 -6.63 -4.09
CA ARG A 8 14.99 -5.88 -5.34
C ARG A 8 15.66 -4.50 -5.23
N ILE A 9 15.56 -3.82 -4.08
CA ILE A 9 16.26 -2.56 -3.82
C ILE A 9 17.76 -2.77 -3.93
N ASP A 10 18.32 -3.77 -3.24
CA ASP A 10 19.74 -4.09 -3.26
C ASP A 10 20.24 -4.42 -4.68
N GLN A 11 19.44 -5.16 -5.44
CA GLN A 11 19.75 -5.53 -6.84
C GLN A 11 19.85 -4.31 -7.76
N LYS A 12 19.01 -3.30 -7.54
CA LYS A 12 18.89 -2.13 -8.43
C LYS A 12 19.72 -0.94 -7.98
N TYR A 13 20.19 -0.93 -6.74
CA TYR A 13 20.97 0.20 -6.22
C TYR A 13 22.12 0.59 -7.18
N PRO A 14 22.33 1.90 -7.46
CA PRO A 14 21.70 3.08 -6.86
C PRO A 14 20.45 3.60 -7.61
N TYR A 15 19.88 2.84 -8.51
CA TYR A 15 18.75 3.28 -9.34
C TYR A 15 17.42 3.09 -8.60
N PRO A 16 16.45 3.99 -8.81
CA PRO A 16 15.12 3.84 -8.23
C PRO A 16 14.39 2.63 -8.82
N LEU A 17 13.47 2.06 -8.04
CA LEU A 17 12.55 1.05 -8.53
C LEU A 17 11.34 1.68 -9.23
N ILE A 18 10.90 1.06 -10.32
CA ILE A 18 9.67 1.43 -11.02
C ILE A 18 8.54 0.53 -10.49
N ARG A 19 7.52 1.16 -9.91
CA ARG A 19 6.32 0.49 -9.43
C ARG A 19 5.11 0.93 -10.24
N HIS A 20 4.22 0.00 -10.57
CA HIS A 20 2.94 0.31 -11.20
C HIS A 20 1.78 -0.36 -10.47
N HIS A 21 0.67 0.37 -10.35
CA HIS A 21 -0.58 -0.13 -9.79
C HIS A 21 -1.45 -0.64 -10.94
N PHE A 22 -1.81 -1.92 -10.91
CA PHE A 22 -2.49 -2.57 -12.02
C PHE A 22 -3.63 -3.47 -11.55
N GLY A 23 -4.77 -3.34 -12.21
CA GLY A 23 -5.95 -4.18 -12.09
C GLY A 23 -6.92 -3.84 -13.22
N ARG A 24 -7.51 -4.85 -13.83
CA ARG A 24 -8.52 -4.72 -14.87
C ARG A 24 -9.87 -5.16 -14.31
N PRO A 25 -10.99 -4.80 -14.94
CA PRO A 25 -12.34 -5.15 -14.46
C PRO A 25 -12.62 -6.64 -14.36
N THR A 26 -11.79 -7.49 -14.96
CA THR A 26 -11.89 -8.95 -14.84
C THR A 26 -10.57 -9.58 -14.40
N LEU A 27 -10.63 -10.77 -13.81
CA LEU A 27 -9.46 -11.52 -13.38
C LEU A 27 -8.62 -11.95 -14.59
N GLU A 28 -9.28 -12.41 -15.66
CA GLU A 28 -8.65 -12.88 -16.88
C GLU A 28 -7.82 -11.77 -17.55
N GLU A 29 -8.44 -10.60 -17.78
CA GLU A 29 -7.73 -9.44 -18.36
C GLU A 29 -6.58 -8.98 -17.46
N THR A 30 -6.74 -9.08 -16.14
CA THR A 30 -5.67 -8.74 -15.19
C THR A 30 -4.51 -9.72 -15.34
N ILE A 31 -4.76 -11.02 -15.40
CA ILE A 31 -3.74 -12.05 -15.60
C ILE A 31 -3.00 -11.84 -16.92
N GLU A 32 -3.72 -11.62 -18.03
CA GLU A 32 -3.11 -11.33 -19.32
C GLU A 32 -2.21 -10.09 -19.29
N GLY A 33 -2.67 -9.01 -18.66
CA GLY A 33 -1.90 -7.79 -18.50
C GLY A 33 -0.66 -7.99 -17.65
N VAL A 34 -0.79 -8.72 -16.54
CA VAL A 34 0.34 -9.05 -15.63
C VAL A 34 1.40 -9.90 -16.34
N VAL A 35 1.00 -10.85 -17.17
CA VAL A 35 1.92 -11.62 -18.02
C VAL A 35 2.74 -10.68 -18.90
N LYS A 36 2.09 -9.80 -19.66
CA LYS A 36 2.75 -8.84 -20.55
C LYS A 36 3.69 -7.90 -19.80
N ILE A 37 3.26 -7.37 -18.66
CA ILE A 37 4.07 -6.49 -17.80
C ILE A 37 5.32 -7.20 -17.31
N SER A 38 5.18 -8.44 -16.84
CA SER A 38 6.30 -9.21 -16.30
C SER A 38 7.30 -9.59 -17.38
N GLU A 39 6.81 -9.99 -18.56
CA GLU A 39 7.67 -10.35 -19.72
C GLU A 39 8.40 -9.15 -20.30
N ALA A 40 7.81 -7.96 -20.25
CA ALA A 40 8.49 -6.73 -20.67
C ALA A 40 9.72 -6.40 -19.81
N GLY A 41 9.76 -6.87 -18.55
CA GLY A 41 10.94 -6.78 -17.70
C GLY A 41 11.31 -5.35 -17.23
N VAL A 42 10.46 -4.37 -17.48
CA VAL A 42 10.72 -2.95 -17.16
C VAL A 42 10.17 -2.52 -15.81
N LEU A 43 9.22 -3.27 -15.25
CA LEU A 43 8.59 -2.99 -13.96
C LEU A 43 9.31 -3.73 -12.85
N ASP A 44 9.74 -3.02 -11.82
CA ASP A 44 10.43 -3.63 -10.68
C ASP A 44 9.48 -4.17 -9.62
N VAL A 45 8.33 -3.51 -9.41
CA VAL A 45 7.32 -3.93 -8.43
C VAL A 45 5.92 -3.81 -9.02
N LEU A 46 5.15 -4.89 -8.96
CA LEU A 46 3.73 -4.89 -9.33
C LEU A 46 2.86 -4.65 -8.09
N SER A 47 2.06 -3.59 -8.09
CA SER A 47 1.02 -3.37 -7.10
C SER A 47 -0.34 -3.76 -7.69
N ILE A 48 -0.99 -4.76 -7.10
CA ILE A 48 -2.33 -5.17 -7.51
C ILE A 48 -3.34 -4.14 -6.99
N GLY A 49 -4.19 -3.65 -7.87
CA GLY A 49 -5.35 -2.81 -7.54
C GLY A 49 -6.63 -3.65 -7.50
N PRO A 50 -7.08 -4.09 -6.32
CA PRO A 50 -8.36 -4.77 -6.21
C PRO A 50 -9.52 -3.79 -6.41
N ASP A 51 -10.67 -4.29 -6.82
CA ASP A 51 -11.88 -3.48 -6.94
C ASP A 51 -12.43 -3.04 -5.57
N GLN A 52 -13.41 -2.16 -5.58
CA GLN A 52 -13.99 -1.59 -4.37
C GLN A 52 -14.53 -2.65 -3.42
N ASN A 53 -15.23 -3.67 -3.94
CA ASN A 53 -15.75 -4.76 -3.14
C ASN A 53 -14.65 -5.56 -2.43
N ALA A 54 -13.57 -5.88 -3.12
CA ALA A 54 -12.45 -6.59 -2.51
C ALA A 54 -11.70 -5.72 -1.48
N GLN A 55 -11.60 -4.41 -1.72
CA GLN A 55 -10.96 -3.50 -0.78
C GLN A 55 -11.69 -3.40 0.56
N GLU A 56 -13.02 -3.43 0.54
CA GLU A 56 -13.84 -3.18 1.74
C GLU A 56 -14.45 -4.44 2.33
N HIS A 57 -14.79 -5.42 1.48
CA HIS A 57 -15.67 -6.53 1.85
C HIS A 57 -15.15 -7.92 1.51
N PHE A 58 -13.86 -8.10 1.25
CA PHE A 58 -13.30 -9.39 0.82
C PHE A 58 -13.76 -10.58 1.68
N PHE A 59 -13.81 -10.41 3.01
CA PHE A 59 -14.24 -11.45 3.95
C PHE A 59 -15.74 -11.41 4.27
N HIS A 60 -16.50 -10.56 3.59
CA HIS A 60 -17.93 -10.33 3.80
C HIS A 60 -18.66 -10.27 2.46
N PRO A 61 -18.64 -11.36 1.67
CA PRO A 61 -19.26 -11.36 0.34
C PRO A 61 -20.77 -11.06 0.38
N GLU A 62 -21.43 -11.31 1.51
CA GLU A 62 -22.87 -11.06 1.72
C GLU A 62 -23.26 -9.57 1.70
N VAL A 63 -22.27 -8.66 1.83
CA VAL A 63 -22.51 -7.21 1.79
C VAL A 63 -21.90 -6.53 0.56
N MET A 64 -21.35 -7.31 -0.37
CA MET A 64 -20.82 -6.77 -1.62
C MET A 64 -21.93 -6.22 -2.52
N ASP A 65 -21.68 -5.07 -3.15
CA ASP A 65 -22.52 -4.54 -4.21
C ASP A 65 -22.00 -5.05 -5.55
N HIS A 66 -22.63 -6.07 -6.11
CA HIS A 66 -22.22 -6.67 -7.38
C HIS A 66 -22.28 -5.72 -8.59
N SER A 67 -22.98 -4.58 -8.48
CA SER A 67 -22.93 -3.54 -9.52
C SER A 67 -21.58 -2.82 -9.58
N GLN A 68 -20.76 -2.96 -8.51
CA GLN A 68 -19.41 -2.40 -8.39
C GLN A 68 -18.30 -3.41 -8.69
N ASP A 69 -18.65 -4.62 -9.16
CA ASP A 69 -17.64 -5.62 -9.53
C ASP A 69 -16.76 -5.11 -10.67
N GLY A 70 -15.45 -5.13 -10.45
CA GLY A 70 -14.45 -4.58 -11.36
C GLY A 70 -14.30 -3.06 -11.31
N ALA A 71 -15.08 -2.36 -10.49
CA ALA A 71 -14.95 -0.92 -10.34
C ALA A 71 -13.62 -0.56 -9.64
N GLY A 72 -12.77 0.18 -10.33
CA GLY A 72 -11.48 0.63 -9.82
C GLY A 72 -10.37 -0.41 -9.76
N GLY A 73 -10.61 -1.66 -10.17
CA GLY A 73 -9.58 -2.70 -10.15
C GLY A 73 -10.06 -4.12 -10.40
N VAL A 74 -9.23 -5.10 -10.05
CA VAL A 74 -9.54 -6.51 -10.28
C VAL A 74 -10.49 -7.07 -9.21
N PRO A 75 -11.55 -7.79 -9.60
CA PRO A 75 -12.50 -8.40 -8.69
C PRO A 75 -11.93 -9.69 -8.07
N VAL A 76 -10.98 -9.56 -7.14
CA VAL A 76 -10.52 -10.72 -6.35
C VAL A 76 -11.60 -11.11 -5.34
N ARG A 77 -12.01 -12.37 -5.32
CA ARG A 77 -13.09 -12.88 -4.46
C ARG A 77 -12.67 -14.03 -3.55
N LYS A 78 -11.52 -14.62 -3.82
CA LYS A 78 -10.96 -15.72 -3.06
C LYS A 78 -9.42 -15.68 -3.08
N PRO A 79 -8.75 -16.33 -2.12
CA PRO A 79 -7.28 -16.35 -2.05
C PRO A 79 -6.61 -16.88 -3.33
N GLU A 80 -7.27 -17.81 -4.02
CA GLU A 80 -6.77 -18.43 -5.26
C GLU A 80 -6.65 -17.42 -6.39
N ASP A 81 -7.49 -16.37 -6.42
CA ASP A 81 -7.40 -15.31 -7.43
C ASP A 81 -6.10 -14.52 -7.28
N LEU A 82 -5.73 -14.16 -6.05
CA LEU A 82 -4.44 -13.52 -5.75
C LEU A 82 -3.27 -14.45 -6.08
N ALA A 83 -3.38 -15.74 -5.75
CA ALA A 83 -2.35 -16.71 -6.06
C ALA A 83 -2.15 -16.87 -7.58
N ALA A 84 -3.24 -16.88 -8.38
CA ALA A 84 -3.19 -16.94 -9.83
C ALA A 84 -2.50 -15.71 -10.43
N ILE A 85 -2.84 -14.51 -9.94
CA ILE A 85 -2.17 -13.26 -10.35
C ILE A 85 -0.66 -13.35 -10.00
N TYR A 86 -0.32 -13.80 -8.79
CA TYR A 86 1.08 -13.95 -8.38
C TYR A 86 1.85 -14.93 -9.26
N GLN A 87 1.27 -16.09 -9.57
CA GLN A 87 1.90 -17.07 -10.47
C GLN A 87 2.16 -16.47 -11.86
N SER A 88 1.27 -15.59 -12.32
CA SER A 88 1.44 -14.92 -13.62
C SER A 88 2.64 -13.96 -13.64
N THR A 89 3.09 -13.47 -12.48
CA THR A 89 4.31 -12.65 -12.37
C THR A 89 5.60 -13.48 -12.33
N ARG A 90 5.53 -14.81 -12.23
CA ARG A 90 6.73 -15.67 -12.11
C ARG A 90 7.36 -15.94 -13.46
N ARG A 91 7.67 -14.84 -14.18
CA ARG A 91 8.31 -14.79 -15.50
C ARG A 91 9.00 -13.44 -15.70
N GLY A 92 9.75 -13.31 -16.79
CA GLY A 92 10.49 -12.10 -17.10
C GLY A 92 11.46 -11.73 -15.98
N ASN A 93 11.29 -10.57 -15.37
CA ASN A 93 12.11 -10.12 -14.25
C ASN A 93 11.57 -10.50 -12.87
N TYR A 94 10.53 -11.32 -12.78
CA TYR A 94 9.95 -11.81 -11.51
C TYR A 94 9.65 -10.69 -10.53
N PRO A 95 8.81 -9.71 -10.86
CA PRO A 95 8.57 -8.56 -10.00
C PRO A 95 7.99 -8.99 -8.65
N PRO A 96 8.51 -8.47 -7.51
CA PRO A 96 7.80 -8.51 -6.25
C PRO A 96 6.37 -7.97 -6.39
N VAL A 97 5.45 -8.57 -5.64
CA VAL A 97 4.02 -8.22 -5.71
C VAL A 97 3.55 -7.63 -4.39
N ARG A 98 2.74 -6.62 -4.49
CA ARG A 98 2.05 -5.99 -3.36
C ARG A 98 0.58 -5.85 -3.70
N CYS A 99 -0.29 -6.04 -2.71
CA CYS A 99 -1.71 -5.73 -2.83
C CYS A 99 -2.18 -4.91 -1.64
N TYR A 100 -2.85 -3.81 -1.92
CA TYR A 100 -3.48 -2.98 -0.91
C TYR A 100 -4.94 -3.41 -0.71
N ALA A 101 -5.36 -3.45 0.55
CA ALA A 101 -6.78 -3.46 0.90
C ALA A 101 -6.95 -2.79 2.27
N GLY A 102 -8.10 -2.19 2.48
CA GLY A 102 -8.46 -1.52 3.71
C GLY A 102 -9.56 -2.25 4.50
N THR A 103 -9.74 -3.53 4.22
CA THR A 103 -10.82 -4.35 4.78
C THR A 103 -10.91 -4.28 6.31
N ARG A 104 -12.10 -4.50 6.84
CA ARG A 104 -12.37 -4.62 8.29
C ARG A 104 -11.59 -5.74 8.97
N ASP A 105 -11.17 -6.74 8.21
CA ASP A 105 -10.40 -7.89 8.69
C ASP A 105 -8.94 -7.78 8.23
N LEU A 106 -8.30 -6.65 8.49
CA LEU A 106 -6.97 -6.37 7.96
C LEU A 106 -5.91 -7.38 8.40
N MET A 107 -6.04 -7.96 9.60
CA MET A 107 -5.16 -9.06 10.05
C MET A 107 -5.30 -10.29 9.16
N LYS A 108 -6.53 -10.72 8.88
CA LYS A 108 -6.78 -11.86 7.96
C LYS A 108 -6.24 -11.57 6.56
N TRP A 109 -6.40 -10.32 6.10
CA TRP A 109 -5.84 -9.88 4.82
C TRP A 109 -4.31 -9.96 4.81
N ALA A 110 -3.65 -9.49 5.87
CA ALA A 110 -2.21 -9.55 6.01
C ALA A 110 -1.69 -10.99 5.91
N GLU A 111 -2.27 -11.90 6.70
CA GLU A 111 -1.93 -13.33 6.68
C GLU A 111 -2.14 -13.97 5.31
N MET A 112 -3.29 -13.70 4.69
CA MET A 112 -3.64 -14.24 3.38
C MET A 112 -2.68 -13.70 2.30
N SER A 113 -2.44 -12.39 2.26
CA SER A 113 -1.59 -11.77 1.24
C SER A 113 -0.14 -12.24 1.31
N VAL A 114 0.40 -12.43 2.50
CA VAL A 114 1.74 -13.02 2.67
C VAL A 114 1.79 -14.45 2.13
N ARG A 115 0.76 -15.25 2.42
CA ARG A 115 0.68 -16.65 1.97
C ARG A 115 0.46 -16.81 0.48
N THR A 116 -0.34 -15.93 -0.15
CA THR A 116 -0.77 -16.07 -1.55
C THR A 116 0.14 -15.35 -2.54
N ILE A 117 0.61 -14.15 -2.20
CA ILE A 117 1.39 -13.32 -3.12
C ILE A 117 2.79 -12.98 -2.60
N ASN A 118 3.23 -13.57 -1.48
CA ASN A 118 4.49 -13.20 -0.84
C ASN A 118 4.61 -11.68 -0.72
N ASN A 119 3.60 -11.05 -0.13
CA ASN A 119 3.37 -9.60 -0.14
C ASN A 119 4.65 -8.81 0.19
N ALA A 120 5.12 -7.99 -0.73
CA ALA A 120 6.40 -7.31 -0.65
C ALA A 120 6.49 -6.33 0.52
N TRP A 121 5.37 -5.67 0.86
CA TRP A 121 5.20 -4.89 2.09
C TRP A 121 3.73 -4.74 2.47
N GLY A 122 3.45 -4.55 3.76
CA GLY A 122 2.14 -4.24 4.28
C GLY A 122 1.76 -2.79 4.01
N ALA A 123 0.53 -2.54 3.59
CA ALA A 123 -0.02 -1.20 3.44
C ALA A 123 -1.18 -1.00 4.40
N ILE A 124 -1.03 -0.05 5.32
CA ILE A 124 -1.91 0.13 6.47
C ILE A 124 -2.63 1.48 6.37
N PRO A 125 -3.96 1.51 6.48
CA PRO A 125 -4.73 2.75 6.37
C PRO A 125 -4.81 3.59 7.65
N LEU A 126 -4.34 3.13 8.78
CA LEU A 126 -4.32 3.71 10.13
C LEU A 126 -5.67 4.29 10.60
N CYS A 127 -5.99 5.55 10.28
CA CYS A 127 -7.26 6.19 10.70
C CYS A 127 -8.43 5.87 9.76
N TRP A 128 -8.16 5.42 8.56
CA TRP A 128 -9.15 5.24 7.50
C TRP A 128 -9.84 3.88 7.56
N TYR A 129 -10.90 3.70 6.77
CA TYR A 129 -11.85 2.58 6.87
C TYR A 129 -12.50 2.54 8.27
N SER A 130 -12.93 3.71 8.73
CA SER A 130 -13.58 3.97 10.00
C SER A 130 -14.78 4.88 9.82
N LEU A 131 -15.32 5.45 10.91
CA LEU A 131 -16.36 6.47 10.86
C LEU A 131 -15.90 7.76 10.16
N ILE A 132 -14.58 8.03 10.09
CA ILE A 132 -14.06 9.27 9.48
C ILE A 132 -14.33 9.35 7.98
N ASP A 133 -14.37 8.23 7.29
CA ASP A 133 -14.64 8.14 5.85
C ASP A 133 -15.90 7.34 5.51
N GLY A 134 -16.64 6.90 6.53
CA GLY A 134 -17.92 6.20 6.40
C GLY A 134 -17.82 4.77 5.86
N ARG A 135 -16.63 4.25 5.61
CA ARG A 135 -16.42 2.90 5.06
C ARG A 135 -16.52 1.76 6.08
N SER A 136 -16.60 2.10 7.36
CA SER A 136 -16.84 1.13 8.42
C SER A 136 -17.52 1.82 9.61
N LYS A 137 -18.10 1.03 10.52
CA LYS A 137 -18.69 1.53 11.77
C LYS A 137 -17.68 1.63 12.92
N ARG A 138 -16.42 1.28 12.69
CA ARG A 138 -15.35 1.42 13.69
C ARG A 138 -15.13 2.89 14.03
N THR A 139 -14.95 3.19 15.29
CA THR A 139 -14.41 4.48 15.71
C THR A 139 -12.97 4.62 15.20
N ILE A 140 -12.44 5.85 15.15
CA ILE A 140 -11.05 6.09 14.77
C ILE A 140 -10.10 5.34 15.71
N GLU A 141 -10.40 5.35 17.01
CA GLU A 141 -9.59 4.66 18.03
C GLU A 141 -9.55 3.12 17.80
N GLU A 142 -10.68 2.51 17.51
CA GLU A 142 -10.75 1.08 17.18
C GLU A 142 -9.96 0.76 15.91
N ALA A 143 -10.08 1.59 14.87
CA ALA A 143 -9.31 1.44 13.64
C ALA A 143 -7.80 1.52 13.90
N ILE A 144 -7.34 2.54 14.61
CA ILE A 144 -5.92 2.71 14.95
C ILE A 144 -5.41 1.51 15.74
N ARG A 145 -6.14 1.05 16.76
CA ARG A 145 -5.71 -0.12 17.57
C ARG A 145 -5.57 -1.39 16.74
N GLU A 146 -6.54 -1.68 15.88
CA GLU A 146 -6.47 -2.84 14.98
C GLU A 146 -5.28 -2.71 14.02
N HIS A 147 -5.09 -1.53 13.43
CA HIS A 147 -4.02 -1.29 12.49
C HIS A 147 -2.64 -1.37 13.14
N GLN A 148 -2.48 -0.90 14.37
CA GLN A 148 -1.24 -1.05 15.14
C GLN A 148 -0.90 -2.53 15.39
N GLN A 149 -1.90 -3.39 15.66
CA GLN A 149 -1.68 -4.82 15.78
C GLN A 149 -1.15 -5.43 14.47
N VAL A 150 -1.71 -5.01 13.33
CA VAL A 150 -1.26 -5.48 12.02
C VAL A 150 0.15 -4.97 11.68
N ILE A 151 0.47 -3.73 12.02
CA ILE A 151 1.83 -3.18 11.88
C ILE A 151 2.83 -4.03 12.68
N SER A 152 2.52 -4.32 13.96
CA SER A 152 3.36 -5.16 14.81
C SER A 152 3.51 -6.57 14.24
N TRP A 153 2.43 -7.15 13.70
CA TRP A 153 2.45 -8.46 13.07
C TRP A 153 3.40 -8.54 11.86
N TYR A 154 3.42 -7.49 11.01
CA TYR A 154 4.38 -7.39 9.92
C TYR A 154 5.82 -7.18 10.42
N ALA A 155 6.00 -6.33 11.44
CA ALA A 155 7.30 -6.04 12.04
C ALA A 155 7.97 -7.31 12.59
N GLU A 156 7.23 -8.13 13.34
CA GLU A 156 7.70 -9.43 13.88
C GLU A 156 8.19 -10.40 12.80
N ARG A 157 7.70 -10.23 11.56
CA ARG A 157 8.07 -11.07 10.41
C ARG A 157 9.11 -10.43 9.51
N GLY A 158 9.63 -9.26 9.88
CA GLY A 158 10.61 -8.52 9.09
C GLY A 158 10.06 -8.04 7.73
N ILE A 159 8.75 -7.93 7.59
CA ILE A 159 8.10 -7.44 6.37
C ILE A 159 8.02 -5.92 6.44
N PRO A 160 8.48 -5.19 5.40
CA PRO A 160 8.35 -3.73 5.35
C PRO A 160 6.89 -3.27 5.46
N VAL A 161 6.70 -2.06 6.00
CA VAL A 161 5.38 -1.47 6.19
C VAL A 161 5.32 -0.08 5.58
N GLU A 162 4.22 0.20 4.89
CA GLU A 162 3.78 1.50 4.42
C GLU A 162 2.51 1.89 5.18
N VAL A 163 2.47 3.07 5.79
CA VAL A 163 1.24 3.58 6.40
C VAL A 163 0.65 4.66 5.49
N ASN A 164 -0.48 4.34 4.88
CA ASN A 164 -1.18 5.15 3.89
C ASN A 164 -2.05 6.24 4.54
N GLU A 165 -1.44 7.11 5.34
CA GLU A 165 -2.19 8.07 6.15
C GLU A 165 -2.23 9.47 5.52
N SER A 166 -1.09 10.04 5.26
CA SER A 166 -0.94 11.44 4.89
C SER A 166 -1.73 11.85 3.64
N HIS A 167 -1.67 11.07 2.56
CA HIS A 167 -2.35 11.41 1.31
C HIS A 167 -3.87 11.35 1.41
N GLN A 168 -4.42 10.57 2.32
CA GLN A 168 -5.86 10.50 2.56
C GLN A 168 -6.41 11.82 3.11
N TRP A 169 -5.66 12.50 3.97
CA TRP A 169 -6.02 13.82 4.49
C TRP A 169 -6.00 14.86 3.38
N SER A 170 -4.95 14.87 2.55
CA SER A 170 -4.85 15.79 1.42
C SER A 170 -5.98 15.59 0.39
N LEU A 171 -6.38 14.34 0.11
CA LEU A 171 -7.49 14.03 -0.80
C LEU A 171 -8.86 14.53 -0.27
N ARG A 172 -8.94 14.91 0.99
CA ARG A 172 -10.16 15.42 1.64
C ARG A 172 -9.99 16.86 2.11
N ASP A 173 -9.19 17.61 1.38
CA ASP A 173 -8.93 19.04 1.62
C ASP A 173 -8.34 19.34 3.01
N GLY A 174 -7.70 18.36 3.64
CA GLY A 174 -6.95 18.58 4.86
C GLY A 174 -5.75 19.50 4.59
N HIS A 175 -5.54 20.47 5.49
CA HIS A 175 -4.41 21.40 5.37
C HIS A 175 -3.07 20.65 5.28
N ASP A 176 -2.11 21.18 4.49
CA ASP A 176 -0.80 20.54 4.29
C ASP A 176 -0.04 20.28 5.59
N SER A 177 -0.16 21.16 6.59
CA SER A 177 0.42 20.92 7.92
C SER A 177 -0.14 19.66 8.59
N LEU A 178 -1.43 19.38 8.42
CA LEU A 178 -2.05 18.15 8.92
C LEU A 178 -1.49 16.93 8.19
N ALA A 179 -1.38 17.00 6.85
CA ALA A 179 -0.83 15.91 6.07
C ALA A 179 0.63 15.62 6.42
N VAL A 180 1.43 16.65 6.73
CA VAL A 180 2.82 16.52 7.19
C VAL A 180 2.86 15.89 8.59
N ALA A 181 2.08 16.40 9.53
CA ALA A 181 2.00 15.86 10.88
C ALA A 181 1.59 14.38 10.90
N MET A 182 0.57 14.03 10.10
CA MET A 182 0.09 12.65 10.00
C MET A 182 1.11 11.71 9.34
N ALA A 183 1.93 12.19 8.41
CA ALA A 183 3.03 11.41 7.85
C ALA A 183 4.07 11.08 8.91
N PHE A 184 4.45 12.05 9.74
CA PHE A 184 5.37 11.83 10.86
C PHE A 184 4.79 10.87 11.89
N LEU A 185 3.55 11.08 12.35
CA LEU A 185 2.90 10.22 13.34
C LEU A 185 2.78 8.78 12.84
N ALA A 186 2.47 8.58 11.56
CA ALA A 186 2.40 7.26 10.96
C ALA A 186 3.76 6.53 10.95
N ALA A 187 4.84 7.23 10.60
CA ALA A 187 6.20 6.69 10.65
C ALA A 187 6.66 6.42 12.09
N TYR A 188 6.35 7.32 13.01
CA TYR A 188 6.64 7.16 14.43
C TYR A 188 5.93 5.94 15.03
N ASP A 189 4.64 5.75 14.71
CA ASP A 189 3.85 4.61 15.14
C ASP A 189 4.44 3.29 14.61
N ALA A 190 4.81 3.26 13.33
CA ALA A 190 5.47 2.12 12.72
C ALA A 190 6.81 1.79 13.41
N LYS A 191 7.64 2.80 13.69
CA LYS A 191 8.89 2.62 14.44
C LYS A 191 8.64 2.06 15.84
N LYS A 192 7.66 2.61 16.56
CA LYS A 192 7.28 2.12 17.90
C LYS A 192 6.77 0.70 17.90
N ALA A 193 6.10 0.27 16.83
CA ALA A 193 5.65 -1.10 16.63
C ALA A 193 6.78 -2.09 16.23
N GLY A 194 8.02 -1.62 16.07
CA GLY A 194 9.19 -2.44 15.76
C GLY A 194 9.44 -2.66 14.26
N VAL A 195 8.83 -1.87 13.39
CA VAL A 195 9.11 -1.91 11.94
C VAL A 195 10.56 -1.50 11.71
N ARG A 196 11.32 -2.33 10.96
CA ARG A 196 12.71 -2.02 10.58
C ARG A 196 12.82 -1.31 9.25
N ASN A 197 11.95 -1.65 8.32
CA ASN A 197 11.96 -1.14 6.94
C ASN A 197 10.63 -0.43 6.68
N TYR A 198 10.65 0.88 6.64
CA TYR A 198 9.46 1.71 6.45
C TYR A 198 9.42 2.29 5.05
N VAL A 199 8.29 2.12 4.35
CA VAL A 199 8.05 2.74 3.04
C VAL A 199 7.27 4.03 3.26
N SER A 200 7.96 5.17 3.14
CA SER A 200 7.37 6.50 3.25
C SER A 200 6.82 6.94 1.90
N GLN A 201 5.50 7.15 1.84
CA GLN A 201 4.82 7.52 0.60
C GLN A 201 4.68 9.04 0.46
N TYR A 202 5.10 9.56 -0.68
CA TYR A 202 4.94 10.94 -1.09
C TYR A 202 4.07 10.99 -2.36
N MET A 203 2.94 11.69 -2.30
CA MET A 203 1.98 11.73 -3.39
C MET A 203 1.93 13.14 -3.98
N PHE A 204 2.24 13.27 -5.27
CA PHE A 204 2.18 14.52 -6.03
C PHE A 204 0.81 14.67 -6.68
N ASN A 205 0.43 15.92 -6.98
CA ASN A 205 -0.90 16.29 -7.46
C ASN A 205 -2.00 15.78 -6.51
N ASN A 206 -1.81 15.98 -5.22
CA ASN A 206 -2.69 15.48 -4.17
C ASN A 206 -2.91 16.56 -3.07
N PRO A 207 -4.08 17.26 -3.06
CA PRO A 207 -5.24 17.07 -3.95
C PRO A 207 -4.93 17.45 -5.41
N PRO A 208 -5.77 17.05 -6.38
CA PRO A 208 -5.61 17.45 -7.77
C PRO A 208 -5.57 18.98 -7.93
N GLY A 209 -4.64 19.48 -8.75
CA GLY A 209 -4.43 20.90 -8.94
C GLY A 209 -3.40 21.55 -8.01
N THR A 210 -2.77 20.78 -7.13
CA THR A 210 -1.62 21.25 -6.34
C THR A 210 -0.46 21.62 -7.27
N SER A 211 0.16 22.79 -7.07
CA SER A 211 1.31 23.17 -7.87
C SER A 211 2.54 22.30 -7.58
N PRO A 212 3.46 22.14 -8.55
CA PRO A 212 4.69 21.39 -8.32
C PRO A 212 5.52 21.89 -7.13
N GLU A 213 5.56 23.20 -6.90
CA GLU A 213 6.28 23.82 -5.79
C GLU A 213 5.65 23.44 -4.44
N MET A 214 4.32 23.44 -4.35
CA MET A 214 3.59 23.03 -3.16
C MET A 214 3.80 21.54 -2.86
N ASP A 215 3.73 20.69 -3.90
CA ASP A 215 3.98 19.26 -3.77
C ASP A 215 5.40 18.97 -3.28
N ILE A 216 6.40 19.64 -3.86
CA ILE A 216 7.81 19.49 -3.45
C ILE A 216 8.01 20.00 -2.02
N ALA A 217 7.47 21.16 -1.66
CA ALA A 217 7.58 21.71 -0.31
C ALA A 217 6.97 20.77 0.73
N LYS A 218 5.79 20.22 0.45
CA LYS A 218 5.12 19.23 1.31
C LYS A 218 5.91 17.93 1.42
N MET A 219 6.47 17.44 0.31
CA MET A 219 7.33 16.26 0.30
C MET A 219 8.58 16.47 1.14
N LEU A 220 9.27 17.59 0.97
CA LEU A 220 10.48 17.91 1.74
C LEU A 220 10.19 18.02 3.22
N ALA A 221 9.11 18.71 3.61
CA ALA A 221 8.71 18.83 5.02
C ALA A 221 8.41 17.48 5.66
N LYS A 222 7.73 16.57 4.93
CA LYS A 222 7.52 15.19 5.40
C LYS A 222 8.84 14.43 5.53
N ASN A 223 9.69 14.53 4.50
CA ASN A 223 10.97 13.84 4.48
C ASN A 223 11.85 14.26 5.65
N ASP A 224 11.99 15.55 5.88
CA ASP A 224 12.84 16.09 6.96
C ASP A 224 12.41 15.53 8.33
N LEU A 225 11.11 15.57 8.64
CA LEU A 225 10.60 15.03 9.91
C LEU A 225 10.73 13.51 10.03
N ILE A 226 10.51 12.76 8.94
CA ILE A 226 10.56 11.29 8.97
C ILE A 226 12.01 10.80 9.04
N GLU A 227 12.94 11.47 8.36
CA GLU A 227 14.37 11.12 8.41
C GLU A 227 14.97 11.28 9.83
N GLU A 228 14.43 12.18 10.67
CA GLU A 228 14.82 12.27 12.08
C GLU A 228 14.50 10.99 12.88
N LEU A 229 13.60 10.16 12.38
CA LEU A 229 13.30 8.86 12.98
C LEU A 229 14.26 7.74 12.53
N SER A 230 15.04 7.98 11.46
CA SER A 230 15.92 6.95 10.88
C SER A 230 17.11 6.69 11.81
N ASP A 231 17.39 5.41 12.07
CA ASP A 231 18.54 4.93 12.84
C ASP A 231 18.88 3.48 12.46
N ASP A 232 19.79 2.83 13.20
CA ASP A 232 20.19 1.43 12.95
C ASP A 232 19.02 0.43 13.06
N SER A 233 17.92 0.82 13.70
CA SER A 233 16.74 -0.01 13.90
C SER A 233 15.59 0.33 12.95
N PHE A 234 15.63 1.47 12.25
CA PHE A 234 14.54 1.97 11.41
C PHE A 234 15.07 2.63 10.14
N THR A 235 14.96 1.93 9.02
CA THR A 235 15.36 2.40 7.69
C THR A 235 14.15 2.90 6.93
N VAL A 236 14.26 4.11 6.35
CA VAL A 236 13.20 4.74 5.56
C VAL A 236 13.49 4.62 4.07
N PHE A 237 12.56 4.01 3.33
CA PHE A 237 12.55 3.99 1.85
C PHE A 237 11.50 4.96 1.33
N ARG A 238 11.85 5.77 0.35
CA ARG A 238 10.98 6.80 -0.21
C ARG A 238 10.23 6.25 -1.42
N GLU A 239 8.93 6.36 -1.40
CA GLU A 239 8.08 6.05 -2.54
C GLU A 239 7.37 7.32 -3.04
N VAL A 240 7.66 7.73 -4.28
CA VAL A 240 7.00 8.86 -4.93
C VAL A 240 5.91 8.34 -5.86
N ARG A 241 4.72 8.91 -5.76
CA ARG A 241 3.56 8.60 -6.61
C ARG A 241 2.95 9.88 -7.17
N ALA A 242 2.43 9.81 -8.39
CA ALA A 242 1.51 10.82 -8.88
C ALA A 242 0.09 10.53 -8.36
N GLY A 243 -0.64 11.55 -7.99
CA GLY A 243 -2.06 11.48 -7.75
C GLY A 243 -2.84 11.16 -9.03
N LEU A 244 -4.11 10.83 -8.86
CA LEU A 244 -5.02 10.67 -10.00
C LEU A 244 -5.21 12.04 -10.66
N ALA A 245 -4.98 12.08 -11.97
CA ALA A 245 -5.27 13.25 -12.80
C ALA A 245 -6.77 13.28 -13.14
#